data_e80a0ad6af7eb676301197d9ea459913
#
_entry.id   e80a0ad6af7eb676301197d9ea459913
#
_cell.length_a   1.000
_cell.length_b   1.000
_cell.length_c   1.000
_cell.angle_alpha   90.00
_cell.angle_beta   90.00
_cell.angle_gamma   90.00
#
_symmetry.space_group_name_H-M   'P 1'
#
loop_
_entity.id
_entity.type
_entity.pdbx_description
1 polymer ?
#
loop_
_entity_poly.entity_id
_entity_poly.type
_entity_poly.pdbx_seq_one_letter_code
_entity_poly.pdbx_strand_id
1 'polypeptide(L)'
;ADILDYKTGSSPSKAQAHTLLSPQLALEGALLRRGAFKELGIREPSQLAFVRLKANGDVDPESILEYNRKLRTANELSEDAWARLEKLLFHYADPTTGYLSRALPFREGEVDGDYDHLARVLEWSTGGESDDEAGEA
;
A
#
# COMPACT_ATOMS: atom_id res chain seq x y z
N ALA A 1 14.01 -17.94 2.24
CA ALA A 1 14.59 -17.02 1.24
C ALA A 1 14.45 -15.59 1.71
N ASP A 2 15.43 -14.72 1.40
CA ASP A 2 15.35 -13.31 1.66
C ASP A 2 14.82 -12.59 0.42
N ILE A 3 13.90 -11.66 0.62
CA ILE A 3 13.36 -10.81 -0.43
C ILE A 3 13.92 -9.42 -0.21
N LEU A 4 14.69 -8.95 -1.19
CA LEU A 4 15.41 -7.69 -1.15
C LEU A 4 15.01 -6.84 -2.37
N ASP A 5 14.55 -5.64 -2.12
CA ASP A 5 14.23 -4.67 -3.16
C ASP A 5 15.23 -3.50 -3.11
N TYR A 6 15.98 -3.31 -4.19
CA TYR A 6 17.02 -2.30 -4.30
C TYR A 6 16.44 -0.96 -4.76
N LYS A 7 16.70 0.10 -3.99
CA LYS A 7 16.25 1.46 -4.27
C LYS A 7 17.43 2.42 -4.41
N THR A 8 17.48 3.15 -5.51
CA THR A 8 18.45 4.24 -5.74
C THR A 8 17.91 5.62 -5.36
N GLY A 9 16.60 5.71 -5.08
CA GLY A 9 15.90 6.92 -4.65
C GLY A 9 15.24 6.78 -3.30
N SER A 10 14.04 7.36 -3.15
CA SER A 10 13.21 7.19 -1.95
C SER A 10 12.62 5.78 -1.90
N SER A 11 12.66 5.15 -0.73
CA SER A 11 11.92 3.94 -0.40
C SER A 11 10.64 4.30 0.35
N PRO A 12 9.60 3.44 0.32
CA PRO A 12 8.50 3.56 1.26
C PRO A 12 9.03 3.62 2.70
N SER A 13 8.38 4.40 3.57
CA SER A 13 8.76 4.39 4.97
C SER A 13 8.51 3.02 5.59
N LYS A 14 9.28 2.67 6.61
CA LYS A 14 9.11 1.43 7.37
C LYS A 14 7.68 1.26 7.90
N ALA A 15 7.04 2.36 8.31
CA ALA A 15 5.64 2.39 8.70
C ALA A 15 4.72 1.93 7.56
N GLN A 16 4.86 2.53 6.37
CA GLN A 16 4.05 2.18 5.21
C GLN A 16 4.21 0.73 4.79
N ALA A 17 5.44 0.22 4.79
CA ALA A 17 5.71 -1.16 4.42
C ALA A 17 5.19 -2.16 5.47
N HIS A 18 5.46 -1.93 6.76
CA HIS A 18 5.03 -2.81 7.85
C HIS A 18 3.50 -2.85 8.02
N THR A 19 2.80 -1.73 7.79
CA THR A 19 1.33 -1.66 7.85
C THR A 19 0.63 -2.08 6.56
N LEU A 20 1.42 -2.45 5.53
CA LEU A 20 0.94 -2.85 4.21
C LEU A 20 0.20 -1.74 3.44
N LEU A 21 0.51 -0.47 3.73
CA LEU A 21 0.13 0.65 2.86
C LEU A 21 0.98 0.64 1.58
N SER A 22 2.24 0.16 1.69
CA SER A 22 3.11 -0.18 0.56
C SER A 22 3.45 -1.68 0.63
N PRO A 23 2.63 -2.57 0.03
CA PRO A 23 2.68 -4.01 0.28
C PRO A 23 3.65 -4.77 -0.62
N GLN A 24 4.49 -4.14 -1.44
CA GLN A 24 5.32 -4.76 -2.47
C GLN A 24 6.07 -5.99 -1.94
N LEU A 25 6.97 -5.82 -0.98
CA LEU A 25 7.79 -6.92 -0.45
C LEU A 25 6.95 -8.07 0.15
N ALA A 26 5.87 -7.71 0.84
CA ALA A 26 4.97 -8.69 1.44
C ALA A 26 4.21 -9.50 0.38
N LEU A 27 3.78 -8.87 -0.72
CA LEU A 27 3.15 -9.56 -1.85
C LEU A 27 4.15 -10.45 -2.60
N GLU A 28 5.38 -10.02 -2.79
CA GLU A 28 6.45 -10.85 -3.36
C GLU A 28 6.70 -12.09 -2.49
N GLY A 29 6.69 -11.93 -1.15
CA GLY A 29 6.74 -13.04 -0.20
C GLY A 29 5.56 -14.00 -0.35
N ALA A 30 4.37 -13.48 -0.52
CA ALA A 30 3.16 -14.29 -0.75
C ALA A 30 3.21 -15.05 -2.07
N LEU A 31 3.72 -14.43 -3.13
CA LEU A 31 3.94 -15.07 -4.43
C LEU A 31 4.98 -16.17 -4.36
N LEU A 32 6.10 -15.96 -3.63
CA LEU A 32 7.14 -16.95 -3.43
C LEU A 32 6.58 -18.21 -2.73
N ARG A 33 5.79 -18.03 -1.69
CA ARG A 33 5.12 -19.11 -0.95
C ARG A 33 4.12 -19.90 -1.81
N ARG A 34 3.59 -19.29 -2.85
CA ARG A 34 2.64 -19.92 -3.80
C ARG A 34 3.31 -20.47 -5.04
N GLY A 35 4.65 -20.43 -5.11
CA GLY A 35 5.41 -20.98 -6.23
C GLY A 35 5.28 -20.20 -7.53
N ALA A 36 4.92 -18.92 -7.47
CA ALA A 36 4.80 -18.08 -8.65
C ALA A 36 6.14 -17.91 -9.40
N PHE A 37 7.24 -18.02 -8.70
CA PHE A 37 8.59 -17.98 -9.26
C PHE A 37 9.03 -19.40 -9.61
N LYS A 38 8.74 -19.86 -10.81
CA LYS A 38 8.94 -21.27 -11.24
C LYS A 38 10.34 -21.81 -11.00
N GLU A 39 11.36 -20.98 -11.20
CA GLU A 39 12.77 -21.36 -11.02
C GLU A 39 13.15 -21.56 -9.54
N LEU A 40 12.48 -20.88 -8.64
CA LEU A 40 12.73 -20.95 -7.21
C LEU A 40 11.90 -22.02 -6.50
N GLY A 41 10.76 -22.40 -7.09
CA GLY A 41 9.78 -23.26 -6.46
C GLY A 41 9.10 -22.60 -5.25
N ILE A 42 8.37 -23.41 -4.46
CA ILE A 42 7.74 -22.96 -3.22
C ILE A 42 8.79 -22.78 -2.14
N ARG A 43 8.87 -21.59 -1.57
CA ARG A 43 9.81 -21.26 -0.47
C ARG A 43 9.18 -20.32 0.54
N GLU A 44 9.63 -20.45 1.80
CA GLU A 44 9.24 -19.53 2.87
C GLU A 44 10.16 -18.29 2.86
N PRO A 45 9.60 -17.07 2.87
CA PRO A 45 10.40 -15.87 3.08
C PRO A 45 10.90 -15.80 4.53
N SER A 46 12.18 -15.48 4.71
CA SER A 46 12.81 -15.27 6.01
C SER A 46 13.02 -13.81 6.34
N GLN A 47 13.25 -12.98 5.30
CA GLN A 47 13.47 -11.55 5.41
C GLN A 47 12.74 -10.81 4.31
N LEU A 48 12.24 -9.61 4.65
CA LEU A 48 11.68 -8.64 3.72
C LEU A 48 12.38 -7.29 4.00
N ALA A 49 13.17 -6.80 3.05
CA ALA A 49 13.94 -5.58 3.28
C ALA A 49 14.10 -4.73 2.02
N PHE A 50 14.03 -3.43 2.18
CA PHE A 50 14.54 -2.48 1.20
C PHE A 50 16.04 -2.32 1.38
N VAL A 51 16.78 -2.28 0.27
CA VAL A 51 18.21 -2.04 0.25
C VAL A 51 18.46 -0.75 -0.49
N ARG A 52 18.74 0.32 0.25
CA ARG A 52 19.00 1.63 -0.33
C ARG A 52 20.45 1.74 -0.76
N LEU A 53 20.66 2.04 -2.05
CA LEU A 53 21.96 2.32 -2.62
C LEU A 53 22.16 3.84 -2.65
N LYS A 54 23.12 4.35 -1.88
CA LYS A 54 23.43 5.77 -1.79
C LYS A 54 24.46 6.18 -2.82
N ALA A 55 24.45 7.45 -3.23
CA ALA A 55 25.40 7.99 -4.23
C ALA A 55 26.87 7.91 -3.80
N ASN A 56 27.14 7.85 -2.50
CA ASN A 56 28.48 7.67 -1.93
C ASN A 56 28.96 6.19 -1.91
N GLY A 57 28.14 5.28 -2.43
CA GLY A 57 28.44 3.83 -2.45
C GLY A 57 27.98 3.07 -1.20
N ASP A 58 27.42 3.73 -0.19
CA ASP A 58 26.88 3.04 0.97
C ASP A 58 25.65 2.22 0.61
N VAL A 59 25.52 1.08 1.27
CA VAL A 59 24.39 0.16 1.18
C VAL A 59 23.70 0.12 2.51
N ASP A 60 22.41 0.47 2.55
CA ASP A 60 21.62 0.59 3.78
C ASP A 60 20.40 -0.33 3.73
N PRO A 61 20.51 -1.55 4.30
CA PRO A 61 19.39 -2.49 4.36
C PRO A 61 18.43 -2.12 5.49
N GLU A 62 17.14 -2.01 5.17
CA GLU A 62 16.07 -1.70 6.11
C GLU A 62 15.02 -2.81 6.11
N SER A 63 15.01 -3.63 7.17
CA SER A 63 13.98 -4.67 7.37
C SER A 63 12.64 -4.03 7.70
N ILE A 64 11.56 -4.57 7.12
CA ILE A 64 10.19 -4.15 7.39
C ILE A 64 9.49 -5.00 8.46
N LEU A 65 10.17 -6.00 9.01
CA LEU A 65 9.56 -6.96 9.95
C LEU A 65 9.23 -6.38 11.33
N GLU A 66 9.90 -5.28 11.71
CA GLU A 66 9.65 -4.63 12.99
C GLU A 66 9.31 -3.15 12.81
N TYR A 67 8.21 -2.71 13.45
CA TYR A 67 7.82 -1.31 13.53
C TYR A 67 7.08 -1.04 14.84
N ASN A 68 7.41 0.07 15.53
CA ASN A 68 6.80 0.48 16.82
C ASN A 68 6.77 -0.65 17.87
N ARG A 69 7.89 -1.39 18.01
CA ARG A 69 8.03 -2.55 18.92
C ARG A 69 7.10 -3.72 18.59
N LYS A 70 6.44 -3.70 17.44
CA LYS A 70 5.71 -4.85 16.90
C LYS A 70 6.61 -5.59 15.95
N LEU A 71 6.95 -6.82 16.29
CA LEU A 71 7.66 -7.74 15.43
C LEU A 71 6.64 -8.64 14.72
N ARG A 72 6.79 -8.81 13.41
CA ARG A 72 6.02 -9.75 12.60
C ARG A 72 6.99 -10.60 11.78
N THR A 73 6.63 -11.82 11.54
CA THR A 73 7.38 -12.68 10.63
C THR A 73 7.14 -12.28 9.16
N ALA A 74 8.06 -12.62 8.27
CA ALA A 74 7.88 -12.42 6.84
C ALA A 74 6.63 -13.16 6.32
N ASN A 75 6.34 -14.35 6.88
CA ASN A 75 5.15 -15.13 6.53
C ASN A 75 3.86 -14.43 6.95
N GLU A 76 3.77 -13.88 8.16
CA GLU A 76 2.59 -13.14 8.62
C GLU A 76 2.30 -11.92 7.76
N LEU A 77 3.34 -11.14 7.41
CA LEU A 77 3.18 -10.00 6.51
C LEU A 77 2.73 -10.45 5.11
N SER A 78 3.29 -11.53 4.61
CA SER A 78 2.97 -12.08 3.28
C SER A 78 1.52 -12.56 3.20
N GLU A 79 1.05 -13.31 4.20
CA GLU A 79 -0.33 -13.80 4.22
C GLU A 79 -1.35 -12.67 4.40
N ASP A 80 -1.05 -11.68 5.25
CA ASP A 80 -1.89 -10.51 5.41
C ASP A 80 -2.01 -9.70 4.11
N ALA A 81 -0.89 -9.50 3.41
CA ALA A 81 -0.88 -8.81 2.13
C ALA A 81 -1.70 -9.56 1.08
N TRP A 82 -1.56 -10.88 1.04
CA TRP A 82 -2.34 -11.73 0.14
C TRP A 82 -3.84 -11.65 0.41
N ALA A 83 -4.25 -11.79 1.67
CA ALA A 83 -5.64 -11.71 2.06
C ALA A 83 -6.27 -10.34 1.71
N ARG A 84 -5.51 -9.25 1.88
CA ARG A 84 -5.96 -7.91 1.46
C ARG A 84 -6.11 -7.81 -0.06
N LEU A 85 -5.16 -8.36 -0.82
CA LEU A 85 -5.23 -8.39 -2.27
C LEU A 85 -6.45 -9.19 -2.75
N GLU A 86 -6.69 -10.38 -2.22
CA GLU A 86 -7.86 -11.19 -2.56
C GLU A 86 -9.17 -10.43 -2.29
N LYS A 87 -9.26 -9.79 -1.12
CA LYS A 87 -10.44 -8.97 -0.78
C LYS A 87 -10.67 -7.84 -1.79
N LEU A 88 -9.62 -7.16 -2.23
CA LEU A 88 -9.72 -6.11 -3.25
C LEU A 88 -10.13 -6.68 -4.61
N LEU A 89 -9.54 -7.81 -5.02
CA LEU A 89 -9.88 -8.46 -6.27
C LEU A 89 -11.36 -8.90 -6.31
N PHE A 90 -11.86 -9.49 -5.22
CA PHE A 90 -13.28 -9.86 -5.12
C PHE A 90 -14.19 -8.63 -5.14
N HIS A 91 -13.79 -7.55 -4.44
CA HIS A 91 -14.57 -6.32 -4.43
C HIS A 91 -14.70 -5.71 -5.82
N TYR A 92 -13.61 -5.61 -6.57
CA TYR A 92 -13.59 -5.04 -7.91
C TYR A 92 -13.96 -6.04 -9.04
N ALA A 93 -14.15 -7.32 -8.73
CA ALA A 93 -14.72 -8.29 -9.66
C ALA A 93 -16.23 -8.09 -9.85
N ASP A 94 -16.90 -7.40 -8.95
CA ASP A 94 -18.31 -7.02 -9.09
C ASP A 94 -18.40 -5.86 -10.11
N PRO A 95 -19.11 -6.06 -11.25
CA PRO A 95 -19.23 -5.02 -12.29
C PRO A 95 -19.99 -3.78 -11.83
N THR A 96 -20.68 -3.84 -10.68
CA THR A 96 -21.39 -2.69 -10.10
C THR A 96 -20.50 -1.86 -9.18
N THR A 97 -19.31 -2.35 -8.83
CA THR A 97 -18.36 -1.62 -8.00
C THR A 97 -17.66 -0.53 -8.82
N GLY A 98 -17.87 0.72 -8.43
CA GLY A 98 -17.18 1.88 -9.02
C GLY A 98 -15.75 2.01 -8.49
N TYR A 99 -14.87 2.56 -9.33
CA TYR A 99 -13.52 2.96 -8.89
C TYR A 99 -13.58 4.37 -8.30
N LEU A 100 -12.93 4.54 -7.15
CA LEU A 100 -12.79 5.86 -6.54
C LEU A 100 -11.81 6.70 -7.35
N SER A 101 -12.15 7.96 -7.56
CA SER A 101 -11.28 8.93 -8.27
C SER A 101 -10.02 9.28 -7.48
N ARG A 102 -10.03 9.05 -6.17
CA ARG A 102 -8.88 9.24 -5.27
C ARG A 102 -8.66 8.02 -4.38
N ALA A 103 -7.39 7.64 -4.20
CA ALA A 103 -7.00 6.55 -3.31
C ALA A 103 -7.11 6.92 -1.82
N LEU A 104 -6.99 8.21 -1.48
CA LEU A 104 -7.09 8.73 -0.12
C LEU A 104 -8.34 9.60 0.03
N PRO A 105 -8.94 9.63 1.22
CA PRO A 105 -10.04 10.55 1.51
C PRO A 105 -9.62 11.99 1.22
N PHE A 106 -10.56 12.78 0.74
CA PHE A 106 -10.38 14.22 0.56
C PHE A 106 -10.06 14.87 1.92
N ARG A 107 -8.99 15.66 1.97
CA ARG A 107 -8.74 16.57 3.09
C ARG A 107 -9.11 17.96 2.65
N GLU A 108 -9.83 18.68 3.50
CA GLU A 108 -10.19 20.06 3.26
C GLU A 108 -8.95 20.90 2.91
N GLY A 109 -8.98 21.59 1.77
CA GLY A 109 -7.86 22.36 1.25
C GLY A 109 -6.84 21.60 0.37
N GLU A 110 -6.91 20.27 0.24
CA GLU A 110 -6.05 19.48 -0.66
C GLU A 110 -6.75 19.26 -2.02
N VAL A 111 -6.83 20.30 -2.86
CA VAL A 111 -7.49 20.25 -4.18
C VAL A 111 -6.50 20.26 -5.37
N ASP A 112 -5.21 20.10 -5.11
CA ASP A 112 -4.15 20.30 -6.12
C ASP A 112 -3.59 19.00 -6.71
N GLY A 113 -4.36 17.93 -6.72
CA GLY A 113 -3.97 16.70 -7.44
C GLY A 113 -4.06 16.90 -8.95
N ASP A 114 -3.06 16.42 -9.71
CA ASP A 114 -2.97 16.58 -11.18
C ASP A 114 -4.23 16.20 -11.95
N TYR A 115 -5.03 15.28 -11.40
CA TYR A 115 -6.27 14.76 -12.02
C TYR A 115 -7.55 15.19 -11.32
N ASP A 116 -7.50 16.03 -10.28
CA ASP A 116 -8.66 16.43 -9.49
C ASP A 116 -9.71 17.17 -10.32
N HIS A 117 -9.28 17.93 -11.32
CA HIS A 117 -10.17 18.61 -12.28
C HIS A 117 -10.93 17.61 -13.17
N LEU A 118 -10.32 16.50 -13.57
CA LEU A 118 -10.98 15.45 -14.35
C LEU A 118 -11.95 14.63 -13.49
N ALA A 119 -11.62 14.43 -12.23
CA ALA A 119 -12.45 13.75 -11.26
C ALA A 119 -13.57 14.66 -10.69
N ARG A 120 -13.62 15.95 -11.06
CA ARG A 120 -14.61 16.95 -10.59
C ARG A 120 -14.65 17.01 -9.06
N VAL A 121 -13.49 16.91 -8.39
CA VAL A 121 -13.38 16.79 -6.93
C VAL A 121 -14.09 17.91 -6.20
N LEU A 122 -13.97 19.16 -6.66
CA LEU A 122 -14.62 20.32 -6.05
C LEU A 122 -16.15 20.21 -6.04
N GLU A 123 -16.73 19.59 -7.06
CA GLU A 123 -18.19 19.53 -7.18
C GLU A 123 -18.83 18.55 -6.19
N TRP A 124 -18.20 17.41 -5.93
CA TRP A 124 -18.74 16.45 -4.99
C TRP A 124 -18.23 16.67 -3.55
N SER A 125 -17.14 17.42 -3.35
CA SER A 125 -16.65 17.76 -2.01
C SER A 125 -17.42 18.89 -1.35
N THR A 126 -18.00 19.82 -2.14
CA THR A 126 -18.80 20.95 -1.64
C THR A 126 -20.30 20.65 -1.51
N GLY A 127 -20.76 19.50 -2.01
CA GLY A 127 -22.18 19.11 -1.98
C GLY A 127 -22.68 18.56 -0.64
N GLY A 128 -21.86 18.49 0.41
CA GLY A 128 -22.22 17.92 1.70
C GLY A 128 -22.70 18.92 2.77
N GLU A 129 -22.71 20.21 2.49
CA GLU A 129 -22.96 21.26 3.52
C GLU A 129 -24.23 22.06 3.33
N SER A 130 -25.33 21.51 2.84
CA SER A 130 -26.54 22.33 2.61
C SER A 130 -27.87 21.79 3.12
N ASP A 131 -27.92 21.00 4.21
CA ASP A 131 -29.21 20.54 4.76
C ASP A 131 -29.43 20.75 6.27
N ASP A 132 -28.59 21.47 7.00
CA ASP A 132 -28.78 21.65 8.45
C ASP A 132 -29.11 23.08 8.94
N GLU A 133 -29.44 24.06 8.05
CA GLU A 133 -29.92 25.37 8.48
C GLU A 133 -31.30 25.71 7.93
N ALA A 134 -32.31 24.92 8.25
CA ALA A 134 -33.71 25.34 8.09
C ALA A 134 -34.60 24.67 9.16
N GLY A 135 -34.49 25.12 10.41
CA GLY A 135 -35.37 24.61 11.46
C GLY A 135 -35.26 25.30 12.80
N GLU A 136 -35.26 26.64 12.86
CA GLU A 136 -35.70 27.37 14.05
C GLU A 136 -36.22 28.75 13.65
N ALA A 137 -37.54 28.84 13.57
CA ALA A 137 -38.32 30.09 13.74
C ALA A 137 -39.72 29.75 14.27
#